data_ef0d8323f7d1a25acd9cbe6e51dd93a2
#
_entry.id   ef0d8323f7d1a25acd9cbe6e51dd93a2
#
_cell.length_a   1.000
_cell.length_b   1.000
_cell.length_c   1.000
_cell.angle_alpha   90.00
_cell.angle_beta   90.00
_cell.angle_gamma   90.00
#
_symmetry.space_group_name_H-M   'P 1'
#
loop_
_entity.id
_entity.type
_entity.pdbx_description
1 polymer ?
#
loop_
_entity_poly.entity_id
_entity_poly.type
_entity_poly.pdbx_seq_one_letter_code
_entity_poly.pdbx_strand_id
1 'polypeptide(L)'
;LSLNGYDYVSGKPFRYDDVTVATEIFPSSGPSSGGTVVIVEVTSLPFSKNIFCVFGSSSIRENNVNAEWLNSTHVSCITPAQDTSHSIPVRIRKYSLLHNRSQFSKSRIFFNYYLPPSVSHIKPNFGPVDGGYTVAVYGANFKPSEDLVCRLGDTVSEATFIDTSKVLCDIPALDIHADGAFAVGK
;
A
#
# COMPACT_ATOMS: atom_id res chain seq x y z
N LEU A 1 -28.17 29.49 -26.43
CA LEU A 1 -27.84 30.91 -26.32
C LEU A 1 -29.07 31.72 -26.68
N SER A 2 -29.35 32.77 -25.96
CA SER A 2 -30.40 33.76 -26.28
C SER A 2 -29.83 35.16 -26.15
N LEU A 3 -30.23 36.06 -27.03
CA LEU A 3 -29.86 37.48 -27.00
C LEU A 3 -30.96 38.37 -26.37
N ASN A 4 -32.18 37.89 -26.29
CA ASN A 4 -33.34 38.64 -25.80
C ASN A 4 -34.03 37.98 -24.58
N GLY A 5 -33.55 36.83 -24.13
CA GLY A 5 -34.12 36.07 -23.03
C GLY A 5 -35.32 35.20 -23.36
N TYR A 6 -35.82 35.28 -24.61
CA TYR A 6 -37.01 34.56 -25.05
C TYR A 6 -36.74 33.53 -26.14
N ASP A 7 -35.89 33.87 -27.11
CA ASP A 7 -35.57 32.97 -28.23
C ASP A 7 -34.25 32.24 -27.97
N TYR A 8 -34.31 30.92 -27.88
CA TYR A 8 -33.14 30.10 -27.62
C TYR A 8 -32.71 29.33 -28.86
N VAL A 9 -31.44 29.44 -29.20
CA VAL A 9 -30.82 28.60 -30.22
C VAL A 9 -30.31 27.35 -29.55
N SER A 10 -30.78 26.19 -30.02
CA SER A 10 -30.29 24.89 -29.55
C SER A 10 -28.81 24.67 -29.94
N GLY A 11 -28.01 24.19 -29.03
CA GLY A 11 -26.62 23.88 -29.24
C GLY A 11 -26.33 22.38 -29.09
N LYS A 12 -25.07 22.03 -29.02
CA LYS A 12 -24.67 20.67 -28.69
C LYS A 12 -25.07 20.33 -27.26
N PRO A 13 -25.56 19.10 -26.98
CA PRO A 13 -25.93 18.69 -25.64
C PRO A 13 -24.71 18.79 -24.71
N PHE A 14 -24.90 19.34 -23.51
CA PHE A 14 -23.93 19.34 -22.44
C PHE A 14 -24.20 18.11 -21.56
N ARG A 15 -23.18 17.26 -21.39
CA ARG A 15 -23.29 16.09 -20.56
C ARG A 15 -22.67 16.39 -19.18
N TYR A 16 -23.43 16.09 -18.14
CA TYR A 16 -22.95 16.09 -16.77
C TYR A 16 -22.38 14.69 -16.46
N ASP A 17 -21.15 14.63 -16.01
CA ASP A 17 -20.57 13.41 -15.47
C ASP A 17 -20.70 13.42 -13.95
N ASP A 18 -21.05 12.27 -13.38
CA ASP A 18 -21.10 12.10 -11.94
C ASP A 18 -19.72 12.28 -11.32
N VAL A 19 -19.70 12.86 -10.11
CA VAL A 19 -18.48 13.04 -9.36
C VAL A 19 -18.05 11.70 -8.78
N THR A 20 -16.90 11.19 -9.22
CA THR A 20 -16.29 10.00 -8.62
C THR A 20 -15.87 10.31 -7.18
N VAL A 21 -16.24 9.45 -6.23
CA VAL A 21 -15.82 9.49 -4.85
C VAL A 21 -15.07 8.19 -4.57
N ALA A 22 -13.85 8.27 -4.04
CA ALA A 22 -13.16 7.10 -3.53
C ALA A 22 -13.64 6.85 -2.09
N THR A 23 -14.11 5.66 -1.79
CA THR A 23 -14.79 5.30 -0.54
C THR A 23 -13.90 4.47 0.37
N GLU A 24 -13.12 3.55 -0.21
CA GLU A 24 -12.28 2.61 0.55
C GLU A 24 -11.00 2.28 -0.22
N ILE A 25 -9.97 1.85 0.52
CA ILE A 25 -8.72 1.33 -0.01
C ILE A 25 -8.31 0.06 0.75
N PHE A 26 -7.99 -1.00 0.02
CA PHE A 26 -7.55 -2.26 0.61
C PHE A 26 -6.32 -2.83 -0.13
N PRO A 27 -5.27 -3.25 0.61
CA PRO A 27 -5.06 -2.97 2.04
C PRO A 27 -4.90 -1.47 2.32
N SER A 28 -5.21 -1.04 3.55
CA SER A 28 -5.11 0.37 3.96
C SER A 28 -3.73 0.77 4.47
N SER A 29 -2.78 -0.16 4.51
CA SER A 29 -1.41 0.09 4.95
C SER A 29 -0.40 -0.75 4.17
N GLY A 30 0.85 -0.26 4.11
CA GLY A 30 1.96 -0.96 3.46
C GLY A 30 3.32 -0.34 3.79
N PRO A 31 4.41 -1.02 3.39
CA PRO A 31 5.76 -0.55 3.67
C PRO A 31 6.09 0.74 2.93
N SER A 32 6.92 1.58 3.54
CA SER A 32 7.39 2.83 2.93
C SER A 32 8.25 2.60 1.68
N SER A 33 8.79 1.41 1.49
CA SER A 33 9.44 1.02 0.23
C SER A 33 8.48 0.97 -0.97
N GLY A 34 7.17 1.04 -0.73
CA GLY A 34 6.15 0.92 -1.77
C GLY A 34 5.95 -0.51 -2.25
N GLY A 35 5.37 -0.66 -3.45
CA GLY A 35 5.17 -1.97 -4.09
C GLY A 35 3.92 -2.73 -3.63
N THR A 36 3.12 -2.18 -2.72
CA THR A 36 1.86 -2.80 -2.30
C THR A 36 0.81 -2.61 -3.39
N VAL A 37 0.22 -3.71 -3.86
CA VAL A 37 -0.96 -3.65 -4.74
C VAL A 37 -2.17 -3.31 -3.89
N VAL A 38 -2.82 -2.19 -4.20
CA VAL A 38 -4.03 -1.73 -3.50
C VAL A 38 -5.21 -1.71 -4.46
N ILE A 39 -6.38 -2.03 -3.93
CA ILE A 39 -7.66 -1.87 -4.61
C ILE A 39 -8.36 -0.67 -3.99
N VAL A 40 -8.75 0.28 -4.83
CA VAL A 40 -9.52 1.46 -4.40
C VAL A 40 -10.94 1.30 -4.88
N GLU A 41 -11.88 1.35 -3.94
CA GLU A 41 -13.30 1.38 -4.23
C GLU A 41 -13.75 2.81 -4.53
N VAL A 42 -14.58 2.97 -5.55
CA VAL A 42 -15.13 4.26 -5.99
C VAL A 42 -16.63 4.14 -6.27
N THR A 43 -17.36 5.24 -6.13
CA THR A 43 -18.83 5.23 -6.35
C THR A 43 -19.21 4.95 -7.81
N SER A 44 -18.50 5.55 -8.75
CA SER A 44 -18.73 5.35 -10.19
C SER A 44 -17.52 5.84 -10.98
N LEU A 45 -16.97 4.97 -11.82
CA LEU A 45 -15.85 5.29 -12.70
C LEU A 45 -16.07 4.64 -14.07
N PRO A 46 -16.49 5.40 -15.07
CA PRO A 46 -16.56 4.91 -16.43
C PRO A 46 -15.18 4.44 -16.91
N PHE A 47 -15.16 3.39 -17.74
CA PHE A 47 -13.93 2.88 -18.32
C PHE A 47 -13.08 4.00 -18.94
N SER A 48 -11.82 4.04 -18.60
CA SER A 48 -10.82 4.94 -19.18
C SER A 48 -9.44 4.32 -19.08
N LYS A 49 -8.63 4.49 -20.13
CA LYS A 49 -7.22 4.07 -20.12
C LYS A 49 -6.29 5.07 -19.38
N ASN A 50 -6.78 6.26 -19.10
CA ASN A 50 -6.01 7.35 -18.51
C ASN A 50 -6.47 7.62 -17.07
N ILE A 51 -6.34 6.61 -16.22
CA ILE A 51 -6.67 6.66 -14.80
C ILE A 51 -5.38 6.54 -14.00
N PHE A 52 -5.29 7.32 -12.93
CA PHE A 52 -4.15 7.34 -12.04
C PHE A 52 -4.61 7.35 -10.59
N CYS A 53 -3.90 6.64 -9.74
CA CYS A 53 -3.93 6.85 -8.31
C CYS A 53 -2.95 7.95 -7.94
N VAL A 54 -3.39 8.91 -7.17
CA VAL A 54 -2.60 10.04 -6.69
C VAL A 54 -2.41 9.89 -5.19
N PHE A 55 -1.18 9.56 -4.80
CA PHE A 55 -0.78 9.45 -3.40
C PHE A 55 -0.16 10.78 -2.96
N GLY A 56 -0.77 11.46 -2.00
CA GLY A 56 -0.36 12.75 -1.51
C GLY A 56 -1.35 13.89 -1.80
N SER A 57 -0.91 15.10 -1.51
CA SER A 57 -1.66 16.33 -1.76
C SER A 57 -0.72 17.46 -2.18
N SER A 58 -1.25 18.64 -2.52
CA SER A 58 -0.45 19.81 -2.87
C SER A 58 0.53 20.26 -1.76
N SER A 59 0.27 19.89 -0.51
CA SER A 59 1.15 20.13 0.64
C SER A 59 2.10 18.96 0.96
N ILE A 60 1.83 17.80 0.38
CA ILE A 60 2.65 16.59 0.49
C ILE A 60 2.95 16.16 -0.95
N ARG A 61 4.20 15.81 -1.24
CA ARG A 61 4.63 15.40 -2.58
C ARG A 61 3.62 14.44 -3.22
N GLU A 62 3.01 14.88 -4.33
CA GLU A 62 2.08 14.06 -5.09
C GLU A 62 2.84 13.05 -5.97
N ASN A 63 2.56 11.78 -5.78
CA ASN A 63 3.00 10.71 -6.66
C ASN A 63 1.81 10.18 -7.46
N ASN A 64 1.92 10.29 -8.78
CA ASN A 64 0.91 9.76 -9.70
C ASN A 64 1.37 8.40 -10.21
N VAL A 65 0.62 7.37 -9.95
CA VAL A 65 0.86 6.01 -10.46
C VAL A 65 -0.27 5.60 -11.37
N ASN A 66 0.06 4.84 -12.42
CA ASN A 66 -0.96 4.31 -13.32
C ASN A 66 -1.91 3.42 -12.53
N ALA A 67 -3.21 3.56 -12.82
CA ALA A 67 -4.24 2.70 -12.26
C ALA A 67 -4.76 1.75 -13.32
N GLU A 68 -4.97 0.50 -12.94
CA GLU A 68 -5.67 -0.49 -13.74
C GLU A 68 -7.16 -0.43 -13.41
N TRP A 69 -7.99 -0.25 -14.44
CA TRP A 69 -9.44 -0.27 -14.28
C TRP A 69 -9.92 -1.72 -14.19
N LEU A 70 -10.46 -2.12 -13.06
CA LEU A 70 -11.01 -3.46 -12.86
C LEU A 70 -12.48 -3.52 -13.25
N ASN A 71 -13.27 -2.56 -12.78
CA ASN A 71 -14.69 -2.40 -13.11
C ASN A 71 -15.15 -0.98 -12.78
N SER A 72 -16.46 -0.71 -12.90
CA SER A 72 -17.03 0.62 -12.66
C SER A 72 -16.92 1.13 -11.22
N THR A 73 -16.53 0.27 -10.29
CA THR A 73 -16.43 0.60 -8.86
C THR A 73 -15.06 0.30 -8.25
N HIS A 74 -14.13 -0.33 -8.99
CA HIS A 74 -12.82 -0.72 -8.45
C HIS A 74 -11.69 -0.42 -9.44
N VAL A 75 -10.60 0.11 -8.91
CA VAL A 75 -9.33 0.28 -9.60
C VAL A 75 -8.19 -0.31 -8.78
N SER A 76 -7.18 -0.84 -9.45
CA SER A 76 -5.97 -1.36 -8.82
C SER A 76 -4.81 -0.42 -9.06
N CYS A 77 -3.95 -0.23 -8.05
CA CYS A 77 -2.74 0.59 -8.12
C CYS A 77 -1.61 -0.06 -7.33
N ILE A 78 -0.38 0.27 -7.68
CA ILE A 78 0.80 -0.09 -6.90
C ILE A 78 1.26 1.15 -6.14
N THR A 79 1.43 1.03 -4.81
CA THR A 79 1.85 2.15 -3.98
C THR A 79 3.27 2.60 -4.32
N PRO A 80 3.54 3.91 -4.47
CA PRO A 80 4.88 4.44 -4.67
C PRO A 80 5.70 4.37 -3.38
N ALA A 81 7.02 4.36 -3.49
CA ALA A 81 7.90 4.50 -2.33
C ALA A 81 7.75 5.88 -1.69
N GLN A 82 7.88 5.92 -0.35
CA GLN A 82 7.88 7.14 0.48
C GLN A 82 9.07 7.12 1.43
N ASP A 83 9.64 8.28 1.70
CA ASP A 83 10.84 8.39 2.54
C ASP A 83 10.53 8.24 4.04
N THR A 84 9.26 8.36 4.42
CA THR A 84 8.83 8.37 5.82
C THR A 84 7.57 7.55 6.03
N SER A 85 7.35 7.13 7.29
CA SER A 85 6.12 6.46 7.71
C SER A 85 5.08 7.49 8.12
N HIS A 86 4.06 7.69 7.31
CA HIS A 86 2.92 8.53 7.65
C HIS A 86 1.68 8.16 6.83
N SER A 87 0.56 8.69 7.25
CA SER A 87 -0.71 8.56 6.54
C SER A 87 -0.81 9.61 5.45
N ILE A 88 -1.04 9.18 4.20
CA ILE A 88 -1.19 10.09 3.08
C ILE A 88 -2.55 9.93 2.41
N PRO A 89 -3.17 11.03 1.93
CA PRO A 89 -4.43 10.95 1.20
C PRO A 89 -4.22 10.30 -0.17
N VAL A 90 -5.21 9.50 -0.58
CA VAL A 90 -5.24 8.85 -1.89
C VAL A 90 -6.47 9.33 -2.65
N ARG A 91 -6.26 9.70 -3.91
CA ARG A 91 -7.29 10.17 -4.83
C ARG A 91 -7.17 9.47 -6.17
N ILE A 92 -8.28 9.32 -6.86
CA ILE A 92 -8.29 8.86 -8.24
C ILE A 92 -8.32 10.08 -9.16
N ARG A 93 -7.42 10.11 -10.14
CA ARG A 93 -7.37 11.11 -11.20
C ARG A 93 -7.71 10.46 -12.53
N LYS A 94 -8.71 11.00 -13.19
CA LYS A 94 -9.06 10.66 -14.58
C LYS A 94 -8.61 11.82 -15.48
N TYR A 95 -7.84 11.51 -16.51
CA TYR A 95 -7.44 12.49 -17.52
C TYR A 95 -8.26 12.33 -18.78
N SER A 96 -8.91 13.42 -19.22
CA SER A 96 -9.66 13.45 -20.46
C SER A 96 -8.82 14.07 -21.57
N LEU A 97 -8.44 13.27 -22.56
CA LEU A 97 -7.71 13.73 -23.73
C LEU A 97 -8.53 14.70 -24.58
N LEU A 98 -9.86 14.51 -24.66
CA LEU A 98 -10.76 15.35 -25.44
C LEU A 98 -10.87 16.78 -24.92
N HIS A 99 -10.72 16.97 -23.62
CA HIS A 99 -10.88 18.27 -22.97
C HIS A 99 -9.59 18.82 -22.35
N ASN A 100 -8.50 18.08 -22.46
CA ASN A 100 -7.21 18.41 -21.82
C ASN A 100 -7.38 18.78 -20.34
N ARG A 101 -8.20 18.02 -19.61
CA ARG A 101 -8.54 18.29 -18.21
C ARG A 101 -8.40 17.05 -17.35
N SER A 102 -7.88 17.27 -16.14
CA SER A 102 -7.85 16.28 -15.07
C SER A 102 -9.07 16.46 -14.17
N GLN A 103 -9.74 15.36 -13.85
CA GLN A 103 -10.77 15.29 -12.82
C GLN A 103 -10.21 14.44 -11.67
N PHE A 104 -10.35 14.94 -10.46
CA PHE A 104 -9.99 14.22 -9.24
C PHE A 104 -11.24 13.73 -8.53
N SER A 105 -11.15 12.53 -7.96
CA SER A 105 -12.19 12.06 -7.05
C SER A 105 -12.28 12.96 -5.82
N LYS A 106 -13.48 13.14 -5.29
CA LYS A 106 -13.66 13.66 -3.94
C LYS A 106 -13.39 12.50 -2.98
N SER A 107 -12.32 12.59 -2.18
CA SER A 107 -11.90 11.50 -1.33
C SER A 107 -11.34 12.00 -0.03
N ARG A 108 -11.55 11.20 1.02
CA ARG A 108 -10.87 11.30 2.32
C ARG A 108 -10.28 9.95 2.73
N ILE A 109 -9.96 9.07 1.77
CA ILE A 109 -9.30 7.81 2.05
C ILE A 109 -7.81 8.07 2.23
N PHE A 110 -7.20 7.29 3.13
CA PHE A 110 -5.80 7.42 3.48
C PHE A 110 -5.11 6.06 3.38
N PHE A 111 -3.86 6.07 2.94
CA PHE A 111 -2.97 4.93 2.98
C PHE A 111 -1.88 5.18 4.01
N ASN A 112 -1.68 4.22 4.91
CA ASN A 112 -0.75 4.33 6.03
C ASN A 112 0.57 3.64 5.67
N TYR A 113 1.61 4.43 5.42
CA TYR A 113 2.95 3.89 5.23
C TYR A 113 3.60 3.57 6.57
N TYR A 114 4.25 2.43 6.66
CA TYR A 114 5.09 2.05 7.79
C TYR A 114 6.51 1.74 7.33
N LEU A 115 7.49 1.97 8.21
CA LEU A 115 8.85 1.54 7.96
C LEU A 115 8.91 0.01 8.06
N PRO A 116 9.46 -0.70 7.06
CA PRO A 116 9.58 -2.14 7.12
C PRO A 116 10.51 -2.54 8.29
N PRO A 117 10.28 -3.71 8.91
CA PRO A 117 11.19 -4.24 9.90
C PRO A 117 12.56 -4.51 9.27
N SER A 118 13.61 -4.31 10.04
CA SER A 118 14.98 -4.64 9.64
C SER A 118 15.65 -5.43 10.73
N VAL A 119 16.48 -6.40 10.34
CA VAL A 119 17.30 -7.20 11.27
C VAL A 119 18.72 -6.71 11.20
N SER A 120 19.34 -6.44 12.35
CA SER A 120 20.72 -6.03 12.46
C SER A 120 21.63 -7.17 12.90
N HIS A 121 21.23 -7.93 13.91
CA HIS A 121 21.97 -9.09 14.40
C HIS A 121 21.09 -10.02 15.25
N ILE A 122 21.60 -11.22 15.51
CA ILE A 122 20.94 -12.23 16.36
C ILE A 122 21.87 -12.67 17.48
N LYS A 123 21.30 -13.08 18.62
CA LYS A 123 22.04 -13.64 19.76
C LYS A 123 21.25 -14.78 20.40
N PRO A 124 21.91 -15.97 20.63
CA PRO A 124 23.17 -16.37 20.07
C PRO A 124 23.12 -16.49 18.54
N ASN A 125 24.27 -16.39 17.86
CA ASN A 125 24.37 -16.53 16.40
C ASN A 125 24.87 -17.93 15.98
N PHE A 126 24.95 -18.86 16.92
CA PHE A 126 25.26 -20.27 16.72
C PHE A 126 24.51 -21.09 17.76
N GLY A 127 24.25 -22.35 17.45
CA GLY A 127 23.56 -23.27 18.34
C GLY A 127 23.56 -24.71 17.80
N PRO A 128 23.07 -25.67 18.58
CA PRO A 128 22.98 -27.06 18.16
C PRO A 128 21.95 -27.22 17.01
N VAL A 129 22.19 -28.16 16.10
CA VAL A 129 21.33 -28.50 14.98
C VAL A 129 20.00 -29.11 15.42
N ASP A 130 19.96 -29.71 16.61
CA ASP A 130 18.74 -30.29 17.17
C ASP A 130 17.67 -29.24 17.55
N GLY A 131 17.99 -27.94 17.46
CA GLY A 131 17.05 -26.85 17.76
C GLY A 131 16.64 -26.82 19.23
N GLY A 132 15.43 -26.35 19.49
CA GLY A 132 14.83 -26.32 20.85
C GLY A 132 15.35 -25.19 21.74
N TYR A 133 15.95 -24.15 21.19
CA TYR A 133 16.40 -22.98 21.93
C TYR A 133 15.89 -21.70 21.31
N THR A 134 15.83 -20.63 22.10
CA THR A 134 15.34 -19.33 21.67
C THR A 134 16.50 -18.38 21.36
N VAL A 135 16.41 -17.67 20.24
CA VAL A 135 17.34 -16.60 19.88
C VAL A 135 16.67 -15.24 19.98
N ALA A 136 17.43 -14.25 20.41
CA ALA A 136 17.01 -12.87 20.35
C ALA A 136 17.44 -12.25 19.00
N VAL A 137 16.46 -11.74 18.26
CA VAL A 137 16.67 -11.01 17.00
C VAL A 137 16.59 -9.53 17.31
N TYR A 138 17.65 -8.82 16.98
CA TYR A 138 17.75 -7.37 17.16
C TYR A 138 17.63 -6.66 15.81
N GLY A 139 16.94 -5.53 15.83
CA GLY A 139 16.68 -4.79 14.61
C GLY A 139 15.97 -3.47 14.86
N ALA A 140 15.09 -3.11 13.96
CA ALA A 140 14.26 -1.92 14.08
C ALA A 140 12.89 -2.13 13.42
N ASN A 141 11.92 -1.30 13.86
CA ASN A 141 10.57 -1.23 13.33
C ASN A 141 9.75 -2.52 13.51
N PHE A 142 10.09 -3.37 14.46
CA PHE A 142 9.27 -4.51 14.81
C PHE A 142 7.92 -4.02 15.39
N LYS A 143 6.84 -4.74 15.06
CA LYS A 143 5.50 -4.44 15.55
C LYS A 143 4.85 -5.69 16.08
N PRO A 144 4.03 -5.59 17.13
CA PRO A 144 3.22 -6.72 17.57
C PRO A 144 2.23 -7.10 16.46
N SER A 145 2.16 -8.37 16.14
CA SER A 145 1.21 -8.94 15.17
C SER A 145 0.99 -10.40 15.53
N GLU A 146 -0.21 -10.90 15.32
CA GLU A 146 -0.53 -12.32 15.43
C GLU A 146 0.19 -13.17 14.37
N ASP A 147 0.52 -12.53 13.23
CA ASP A 147 1.26 -13.16 12.12
C ASP A 147 2.78 -12.97 12.21
N LEU A 148 3.30 -12.51 13.37
CA LEU A 148 4.72 -12.30 13.53
C LEU A 148 5.45 -13.65 13.58
N VAL A 149 6.29 -13.90 12.62
CA VAL A 149 7.05 -15.16 12.49
C VAL A 149 8.53 -14.89 12.23
N CYS A 150 9.35 -15.85 12.60
CA CYS A 150 10.75 -15.92 12.25
C CYS A 150 10.96 -16.95 11.15
N ARG A 151 11.78 -16.61 10.17
CA ARG A 151 12.19 -17.54 9.13
C ARG A 151 13.70 -17.78 9.20
N LEU A 152 14.08 -19.04 9.30
CA LEU A 152 15.46 -19.49 9.25
C LEU A 152 15.59 -20.46 8.08
N GLY A 153 16.21 -20.02 6.98
CA GLY A 153 16.21 -20.75 5.73
C GLY A 153 14.78 -20.96 5.23
N ASP A 154 14.38 -22.20 5.07
CA ASP A 154 13.03 -22.58 4.64
C ASP A 154 12.07 -22.86 5.80
N THR A 155 12.57 -22.89 7.04
CA THR A 155 11.75 -23.18 8.22
C THR A 155 11.21 -21.90 8.83
N VAL A 156 9.93 -21.93 9.20
CA VAL A 156 9.22 -20.84 9.86
C VAL A 156 8.89 -21.26 11.29
N SER A 157 9.14 -20.37 12.24
CA SER A 157 8.80 -20.56 13.65
C SER A 157 8.06 -19.36 14.22
N GLU A 158 7.37 -19.55 15.34
CA GLU A 158 6.70 -18.48 16.05
C GLU A 158 7.72 -17.46 16.58
N ALA A 159 7.30 -16.19 16.60
CA ALA A 159 8.07 -15.10 17.13
C ALA A 159 7.34 -14.41 18.27
N THR A 160 8.05 -14.16 19.37
CA THR A 160 7.52 -13.38 20.49
C THR A 160 8.01 -11.94 20.39
N PHE A 161 7.07 -10.99 20.26
CA PHE A 161 7.37 -9.57 20.28
C PHE A 161 7.78 -9.12 21.68
N ILE A 162 8.94 -8.47 21.80
CA ILE A 162 9.42 -7.85 23.05
C ILE A 162 9.29 -6.34 22.97
N ASP A 163 9.90 -5.72 21.95
CA ASP A 163 9.82 -4.28 21.70
C ASP A 163 10.11 -3.98 20.20
N THR A 164 10.11 -2.72 19.83
CA THR A 164 10.31 -2.27 18.43
C THR A 164 11.71 -2.59 17.88
N SER A 165 12.65 -3.03 18.74
CA SER A 165 14.05 -3.34 18.41
C SER A 165 14.40 -4.81 18.66
N LYS A 166 13.51 -5.58 19.31
CA LYS A 166 13.81 -6.95 19.74
C LYS A 166 12.59 -7.87 19.61
N VAL A 167 12.81 -9.02 19.01
CA VAL A 167 11.89 -10.17 19.03
C VAL A 167 12.65 -11.43 19.44
N LEU A 168 11.91 -12.40 19.98
CA LEU A 168 12.44 -13.73 20.30
C LEU A 168 11.91 -14.73 19.28
N CYS A 169 12.76 -15.62 18.82
CA CYS A 169 12.42 -16.67 17.86
C CYS A 169 12.85 -18.02 18.40
N ASP A 170 11.95 -18.99 18.35
CA ASP A 170 12.27 -20.36 18.69
C ASP A 170 12.92 -21.04 17.49
N ILE A 171 14.08 -21.63 17.70
CA ILE A 171 14.83 -22.31 16.65
C ILE A 171 14.37 -23.76 16.59
N PRO A 172 13.75 -24.20 15.49
CA PRO A 172 13.41 -25.61 15.30
C PRO A 172 14.65 -26.45 15.01
N ALA A 173 14.51 -27.76 15.10
CA ALA A 173 15.52 -28.68 14.57
C ALA A 173 15.70 -28.44 13.08
N LEU A 174 16.95 -28.35 12.62
CA LEU A 174 17.29 -28.16 11.22
C LEU A 174 17.71 -29.49 10.61
N ASP A 175 17.19 -29.80 9.43
CA ASP A 175 17.82 -30.80 8.56
C ASP A 175 19.18 -30.28 8.10
N ILE A 176 20.23 -31.08 8.29
CA ILE A 176 21.67 -30.74 8.20
C ILE A 176 22.11 -30.23 6.79
N HIS A 177 21.17 -29.96 5.87
CA HIS A 177 21.44 -29.56 4.51
C HIS A 177 21.04 -28.12 4.16
N ALA A 178 20.61 -27.31 5.13
CA ALA A 178 20.17 -25.96 4.82
C ALA A 178 21.16 -24.92 5.36
N ASP A 179 21.88 -24.25 4.48
CA ASP A 179 22.55 -22.98 4.75
C ASP A 179 21.46 -21.89 4.91
N GLY A 180 21.07 -21.62 6.16
CA GLY A 180 19.92 -20.77 6.45
C GLY A 180 20.29 -19.31 6.72
N ALA A 181 19.82 -18.39 5.90
CA ALA A 181 19.76 -16.97 6.23
C ALA A 181 18.57 -16.68 7.15
N PHE A 182 18.77 -15.86 8.17
CA PHE A 182 17.76 -15.49 9.14
C PHE A 182 16.91 -14.32 8.58
N ALA A 183 15.59 -14.45 8.61
CA ALA A 183 14.68 -13.39 8.27
C ALA A 183 13.50 -13.32 9.25
N VAL A 184 13.06 -12.09 9.55
CA VAL A 184 11.82 -11.83 10.30
C VAL A 184 10.80 -11.27 9.34
N GLY A 185 9.66 -11.93 9.19
CA GLY A 185 8.58 -11.55 8.32
C GLY A 185 7.34 -11.11 9.09
N LYS A 186 6.39 -10.55 8.34
CA LYS A 186 5.03 -10.24 8.76
C LYS A 186 4.08 -11.08 7.93
#